data_9386579aa104839af82e7f3f35e762c6
#
_entry.id   9386579aa104839af82e7f3f35e762c6
#
_cell.length_a   1.000
_cell.length_b   1.000
_cell.length_c   1.000
_cell.angle_alpha   90.00
_cell.angle_beta   90.00
_cell.angle_gamma   90.00
#
_symmetry.space_group_name_H-M   'P 1'
#
loop_
_entity.id
_entity.type
_entity.pdbx_description
1 polymer ?
#
loop_
_entity_poly.entity_id
_entity_poly.type
_entity_poly.pdbx_seq_one_letter_code
_entity_poly.pdbx_strand_id
1 'polypeptide(L)'
;MHSTLHALPVLEDNVIWIWVRGKNAVVVDPAVADPVNHWLKTHGIGLTAILQTHHHADHIGGTPELLREWPQAEVVAAAADRLRIPFQTMGVSDGDAINVLGRRVEVMDVAAHTSAHIAFILRDDAEKDPNLGPLVFCGDTLFAGGCGRLFEGSAQDMYRALQRLAALPDETLVCCAHEYTEANLRWATEQRPNDVEIT
;
A
#
# COMPACT_ATOMS: atom_id res chain seq x y z
N MET A 1 3.61 -10.89 20.08
CA MET A 1 4.67 -10.72 19.06
C MET A 1 4.57 -9.28 18.56
N HIS A 2 5.70 -8.60 18.47
CA HIS A 2 5.73 -7.21 18.01
C HIS A 2 5.79 -7.14 16.49
N SER A 3 5.08 -6.19 15.91
CA SER A 3 5.20 -5.84 14.50
C SER A 3 6.18 -4.69 14.31
N THR A 4 6.82 -4.68 13.14
CA THR A 4 7.59 -3.54 12.62
C THR A 4 7.19 -3.26 11.19
N LEU A 5 7.25 -2.00 10.79
CA LEU A 5 6.99 -1.55 9.43
C LEU A 5 8.25 -0.92 8.86
N HIS A 6 8.62 -1.30 7.65
CA HIS A 6 9.82 -0.83 6.97
C HIS A 6 9.45 -0.27 5.59
N ALA A 7 9.93 0.91 5.30
CA ALA A 7 9.90 1.49 3.96
C ALA A 7 11.17 1.06 3.21
N LEU A 8 11.01 0.45 2.05
CA LEU A 8 12.11 0.05 1.17
C LEU A 8 12.04 0.88 -0.12
N PRO A 9 12.83 1.96 -0.23
CA PRO A 9 12.90 2.74 -1.46
C PRO A 9 13.49 1.92 -2.61
N VAL A 10 12.85 1.98 -3.78
CA VAL A 10 13.28 1.28 -4.99
C VAL A 10 12.97 2.12 -6.22
N LEU A 11 13.55 1.78 -7.34
CA LEU A 11 13.42 2.51 -8.60
C LEU A 11 13.79 4.00 -8.40
N GLU A 12 13.02 4.92 -8.98
CA GLU A 12 13.28 6.36 -8.87
C GLU A 12 12.63 6.97 -7.60
N ASP A 13 11.38 6.59 -7.31
CA ASP A 13 10.58 7.17 -6.24
C ASP A 13 9.59 6.19 -5.57
N ASN A 14 9.55 4.91 -6.00
CA ASN A 14 8.67 3.90 -5.40
C ASN A 14 9.10 3.53 -3.98
N VAL A 15 8.13 3.27 -3.14
CA VAL A 15 8.31 2.76 -1.76
C VAL A 15 7.56 1.44 -1.61
N ILE A 16 8.32 0.35 -1.47
CA ILE A 16 7.76 -0.95 -1.10
C ILE A 16 7.64 -1.00 0.43
N TRP A 17 6.46 -1.33 0.95
CA TRP A 17 6.27 -1.50 2.39
C TRP A 17 6.47 -2.95 2.79
N ILE A 18 7.26 -3.18 3.85
CA ILE A 18 7.49 -4.50 4.44
C ILE A 18 6.97 -4.47 5.88
N TRP A 19 5.87 -5.15 6.11
CA TRP A 19 5.30 -5.34 7.44
C TRP A 19 5.74 -6.70 8.00
N VAL A 20 6.45 -6.68 9.13
CA VAL A 20 7.01 -7.88 9.77
C VAL A 20 6.33 -8.16 11.08
N ARG A 21 6.05 -9.43 11.35
CA ARG A 21 5.62 -9.91 12.67
C ARG A 21 6.27 -11.25 12.98
N GLY A 22 7.15 -11.26 13.98
CA GLY A 22 7.98 -12.43 14.30
C GLY A 22 8.97 -12.78 13.19
N LYS A 23 8.81 -13.91 12.56
CA LYS A 23 9.65 -14.39 11.43
C LYS A 23 8.93 -14.33 10.09
N ASN A 24 7.79 -13.66 10.02
CA ASN A 24 6.97 -13.58 8.83
C ASN A 24 6.83 -12.12 8.38
N ALA A 25 6.81 -11.93 7.09
CA ALA A 25 6.58 -10.63 6.48
C ALA A 25 5.42 -10.65 5.47
N VAL A 26 4.82 -9.48 5.34
CA VAL A 26 3.94 -9.11 4.23
C VAL A 26 4.61 -7.98 3.48
N VAL A 27 4.56 -8.04 2.17
CA VAL A 27 5.09 -7.00 1.29
C VAL A 27 3.95 -6.36 0.52
N VAL A 28 3.96 -5.04 0.43
CA VAL A 28 2.93 -4.28 -0.30
C VAL A 28 3.56 -3.67 -1.55
N ASP A 29 2.91 -3.89 -2.67
CA ASP A 29 3.26 -3.35 -3.99
C ASP A 29 4.76 -3.53 -4.36
N PRO A 30 5.27 -4.77 -4.41
CA PRO A 30 6.66 -5.02 -4.77
C PRO A 30 6.93 -4.73 -6.24
N ALA A 31 7.35 -3.49 -6.54
CA ALA A 31 7.74 -3.04 -7.87
C ALA A 31 8.82 -3.93 -8.50
N VAL A 32 9.78 -4.34 -7.69
CA VAL A 32 10.93 -5.19 -8.06
C VAL A 32 11.22 -6.22 -6.96
N ALA A 33 11.73 -7.39 -7.35
CA ALA A 33 11.90 -8.51 -6.42
C ALA A 33 13.25 -8.52 -5.67
N ASP A 34 14.34 -8.20 -6.35
CA ASP A 34 15.70 -8.34 -5.81
C ASP A 34 15.92 -7.61 -4.49
N PRO A 35 15.57 -6.33 -4.32
CA PRO A 35 15.73 -5.63 -3.04
C PRO A 35 14.91 -6.26 -1.92
N VAL A 36 13.70 -6.74 -2.21
CA VAL A 36 12.82 -7.43 -1.25
C VAL A 36 13.43 -8.75 -0.82
N ASN A 37 13.86 -9.59 -1.77
CA ASN A 37 14.52 -10.86 -1.50
C ASN A 37 15.80 -10.67 -0.68
N HIS A 38 16.62 -9.68 -1.02
CA HIS A 38 17.83 -9.35 -0.28
C HIS A 38 17.49 -8.96 1.17
N TRP A 39 16.50 -8.08 1.34
CA TRP A 39 16.08 -7.62 2.66
C TRP A 39 15.58 -8.78 3.53
N LEU A 40 14.66 -9.61 3.00
CA LEU A 40 14.08 -10.74 3.71
C LEU A 40 15.14 -11.76 4.12
N LYS A 41 16.04 -12.13 3.21
CA LYS A 41 17.13 -13.10 3.46
C LYS A 41 18.13 -12.57 4.49
N THR A 42 18.52 -11.32 4.40
CA THR A 42 19.44 -10.68 5.34
C THR A 42 18.90 -10.67 6.78
N HIS A 43 17.59 -10.50 6.94
CA HIS A 43 16.94 -10.49 8.26
C HIS A 43 16.44 -11.87 8.71
N GLY A 44 16.57 -12.91 7.88
CA GLY A 44 16.09 -14.27 8.18
C GLY A 44 14.57 -14.32 8.37
N ILE A 45 13.82 -13.60 7.51
CA ILE A 45 12.36 -13.44 7.55
C ILE A 45 11.78 -14.12 6.31
N GLY A 46 10.67 -14.83 6.48
CA GLY A 46 9.93 -15.46 5.40
C GLY A 46 8.80 -14.59 4.87
N LEU A 47 8.57 -14.61 3.55
CA LEU A 47 7.44 -13.95 2.92
C LEU A 47 6.18 -14.80 3.07
N THR A 48 5.13 -14.22 3.67
CA THR A 48 3.85 -14.93 3.90
C THR A 48 2.76 -14.45 2.94
N ALA A 49 2.74 -13.16 2.62
CA ALA A 49 1.77 -12.60 1.68
C ALA A 49 2.31 -11.37 0.97
N ILE A 50 1.70 -11.08 -0.17
CA ILE A 50 1.88 -9.86 -0.95
C ILE A 50 0.51 -9.20 -1.06
N LEU A 51 0.41 -7.91 -0.71
CA LEU A 51 -0.78 -7.09 -0.90
C LEU A 51 -0.56 -6.21 -2.13
N GLN A 52 -1.50 -6.24 -3.06
CA GLN A 52 -1.43 -5.45 -4.29
C GLN A 52 -2.56 -4.44 -4.29
N THR A 53 -2.23 -3.16 -4.30
CA THR A 53 -3.23 -2.10 -4.31
C THR A 53 -3.88 -1.93 -5.67
N HIS A 54 -3.09 -2.07 -6.75
CA HIS A 54 -3.56 -1.99 -8.14
C HIS A 54 -2.55 -2.65 -9.10
N HIS A 55 -2.85 -2.64 -10.41
CA HIS A 55 -2.18 -3.48 -11.42
C HIS A 55 -0.99 -2.83 -12.14
N HIS A 56 -0.59 -1.59 -11.86
CA HIS A 56 0.52 -0.98 -12.57
C HIS A 56 1.83 -1.75 -12.38
N ALA A 57 2.67 -1.73 -13.40
CA ALA A 57 3.87 -2.56 -13.46
C ALA A 57 4.86 -2.26 -12.33
N ASP A 58 4.94 -1.02 -11.92
CA ASP A 58 5.77 -0.55 -10.81
C ASP A 58 5.20 -0.84 -9.41
N HIS A 59 4.08 -1.58 -9.34
CA HIS A 59 3.52 -2.13 -8.10
C HIS A 59 3.53 -3.66 -8.10
N ILE A 60 3.30 -4.28 -9.27
CA ILE A 60 3.19 -5.73 -9.36
C ILE A 60 4.41 -6.41 -9.97
N GLY A 61 5.35 -5.65 -10.54
CA GLY A 61 6.44 -6.20 -11.38
C GLY A 61 7.34 -7.21 -10.69
N GLY A 62 7.60 -7.06 -9.40
CA GLY A 62 8.41 -7.99 -8.62
C GLY A 62 7.67 -9.26 -8.17
N THR A 63 6.33 -9.23 -8.16
CA THR A 63 5.52 -10.33 -7.61
C THR A 63 5.76 -11.69 -8.27
N PRO A 64 5.84 -11.83 -9.60
CA PRO A 64 6.08 -13.13 -10.23
C PRO A 64 7.43 -13.76 -9.84
N GLU A 65 8.44 -12.92 -9.62
CA GLU A 65 9.76 -13.39 -9.20
C GLU A 65 9.81 -13.73 -7.72
N LEU A 66 9.15 -12.93 -6.87
CA LEU A 66 8.98 -13.25 -5.45
C LEU A 66 8.28 -14.59 -5.26
N LEU A 67 7.24 -14.90 -6.05
CA LEU A 67 6.55 -16.19 -5.99
C LEU A 67 7.40 -17.39 -6.42
N ARG A 68 8.43 -17.18 -7.25
CA ARG A 68 9.39 -18.26 -7.56
C ARG A 68 10.26 -18.62 -6.35
N GLU A 69 10.64 -17.64 -5.56
CA GLU A 69 11.43 -17.81 -4.33
C GLU A 69 10.55 -18.22 -3.13
N TRP A 70 9.34 -17.67 -3.07
CA TRP A 70 8.38 -17.84 -1.97
C TRP A 70 7.04 -18.40 -2.48
N PRO A 71 7.00 -19.64 -2.98
CA PRO A 71 5.81 -20.19 -3.66
C PRO A 71 4.59 -20.37 -2.75
N GLN A 72 4.77 -20.27 -1.43
CA GLN A 72 3.69 -20.36 -0.43
C GLN A 72 3.09 -18.98 -0.09
N ALA A 73 3.66 -17.87 -0.59
CA ALA A 73 3.15 -16.55 -0.31
C ALA A 73 1.79 -16.35 -0.99
N GLU A 74 0.80 -15.90 -0.22
CA GLU A 74 -0.49 -15.51 -0.78
C GLU A 74 -0.38 -14.16 -1.50
N VAL A 75 -1.09 -13.98 -2.60
CA VAL A 75 -1.21 -12.69 -3.27
C VAL A 75 -2.66 -12.22 -3.17
N VAL A 76 -2.84 -11.14 -2.43
CA VAL A 76 -4.14 -10.51 -2.21
C VAL A 76 -4.25 -9.28 -3.10
N ALA A 77 -5.30 -9.21 -3.91
CA ALA A 77 -5.56 -8.09 -4.80
C ALA A 77 -7.07 -7.90 -5.01
N ALA A 78 -7.46 -6.79 -5.64
CA ALA A 78 -8.87 -6.57 -6.00
C ALA A 78 -9.40 -7.70 -6.88
N ALA A 79 -10.52 -8.30 -6.52
CA ALA A 79 -11.16 -9.36 -7.31
C ALA A 79 -11.51 -8.87 -8.73
N ALA A 80 -11.87 -7.59 -8.86
CA ALA A 80 -12.16 -6.94 -10.14
C ALA A 80 -10.94 -6.85 -11.06
N ASP A 81 -9.71 -6.95 -10.52
CA ASP A 81 -8.46 -6.83 -11.27
C ASP A 81 -7.81 -8.18 -11.64
N ARG A 82 -8.55 -9.28 -11.49
CA ARG A 82 -8.01 -10.63 -11.70
C ARG A 82 -7.38 -10.85 -13.08
N LEU A 83 -7.86 -10.18 -14.10
CA LEU A 83 -7.29 -10.32 -15.45
C LEU A 83 -5.95 -9.57 -15.59
N ARG A 84 -5.77 -8.47 -14.87
CA ARG A 84 -4.56 -7.64 -14.89
C ARG A 84 -3.54 -8.08 -13.83
N ILE A 85 -4.01 -8.76 -12.76
CA ILE A 85 -3.18 -9.38 -11.72
C ILE A 85 -3.45 -10.91 -11.72
N PRO A 86 -3.02 -11.65 -12.75
CA PRO A 86 -3.41 -13.05 -12.95
C PRO A 86 -2.83 -14.01 -11.90
N PHE A 87 -1.78 -13.59 -11.19
CA PHE A 87 -1.12 -14.37 -10.14
C PHE A 87 -1.77 -14.19 -8.74
N GLN A 88 -2.84 -13.39 -8.61
CA GLN A 88 -3.55 -13.28 -7.33
C GLN A 88 -4.15 -14.63 -6.91
N THR A 89 -3.93 -15.00 -5.64
CA THR A 89 -4.49 -16.21 -5.02
C THR A 89 -5.77 -15.91 -4.26
N MET A 90 -5.91 -14.68 -3.73
CA MET A 90 -7.07 -14.20 -3.01
C MET A 90 -7.59 -12.90 -3.64
N GLY A 91 -8.80 -12.92 -4.19
CA GLY A 91 -9.50 -11.72 -4.66
C GLY A 91 -10.36 -11.14 -3.56
N VAL A 92 -10.23 -9.83 -3.31
CA VAL A 92 -10.99 -9.09 -2.29
C VAL A 92 -11.74 -7.90 -2.89
N SER A 93 -12.74 -7.43 -2.15
CA SER A 93 -13.63 -6.33 -2.55
C SER A 93 -13.82 -5.34 -1.40
N ASP A 94 -14.45 -4.20 -1.69
CA ASP A 94 -14.78 -3.18 -0.68
C ASP A 94 -15.56 -3.77 0.51
N GLY A 95 -15.12 -3.44 1.72
CA GLY A 95 -15.73 -3.91 2.96
C GLY A 95 -15.29 -5.31 3.40
N ASP A 96 -14.53 -6.03 2.59
CA ASP A 96 -13.93 -7.30 3.02
C ASP A 96 -12.93 -7.08 4.16
N ALA A 97 -12.73 -8.13 4.93
CA ALA A 97 -11.68 -8.17 5.94
C ALA A 97 -10.98 -9.53 5.91
N ILE A 98 -9.67 -9.48 5.85
CA ILE A 98 -8.80 -10.67 5.80
C ILE A 98 -7.94 -10.74 7.05
N ASN A 99 -7.42 -11.92 7.35
CA ASN A 99 -6.45 -12.10 8.43
C ASN A 99 -5.04 -12.18 7.83
N VAL A 100 -4.20 -11.23 8.16
CA VAL A 100 -2.82 -11.15 7.68
C VAL A 100 -1.89 -11.06 8.90
N LEU A 101 -0.95 -11.96 9.03
CA LEU A 101 -0.05 -12.07 10.18
C LEU A 101 -0.77 -12.08 11.54
N GLY A 102 -2.01 -12.60 11.59
CA GLY A 102 -2.84 -12.61 12.80
C GLY A 102 -3.47 -11.25 13.15
N ARG A 103 -3.46 -10.29 12.24
CA ARG A 103 -4.15 -9.00 12.34
C ARG A 103 -5.28 -8.95 11.31
N ARG A 104 -6.37 -8.30 11.68
CA ARG A 104 -7.46 -7.97 10.77
C ARG A 104 -7.04 -6.82 9.87
N VAL A 105 -7.10 -7.02 8.57
CA VAL A 105 -6.88 -6.01 7.53
C VAL A 105 -8.18 -5.80 6.78
N GLU A 106 -8.67 -4.57 6.77
CA GLU A 106 -9.89 -4.18 6.06
C GLU A 106 -9.53 -3.69 4.66
N VAL A 107 -10.42 -3.94 3.71
CA VAL A 107 -10.27 -3.53 2.31
C VAL A 107 -11.20 -2.36 2.01
N MET A 108 -10.67 -1.31 1.43
CA MET A 108 -11.41 -0.13 1.02
C MET A 108 -11.24 0.09 -0.49
N ASP A 109 -12.34 0.20 -1.23
CA ASP A 109 -12.32 0.67 -2.61
C ASP A 109 -11.93 2.16 -2.64
N VAL A 110 -10.90 2.47 -3.41
CA VAL A 110 -10.40 3.83 -3.66
C VAL A 110 -10.19 4.04 -5.18
N ALA A 111 -11.04 3.40 -5.98
CA ALA A 111 -10.97 3.44 -7.44
C ALA A 111 -11.05 4.87 -7.98
N ALA A 112 -9.99 5.30 -8.64
CA ALA A 112 -9.87 6.57 -9.36
C ALA A 112 -8.57 6.59 -10.18
N HIS A 113 -7.41 6.34 -9.57
CA HIS A 113 -6.13 6.20 -10.28
C HIS A 113 -6.21 5.04 -11.28
N THR A 114 -6.68 3.88 -10.82
CA THR A 114 -7.17 2.78 -11.66
C THR A 114 -8.59 2.42 -11.25
N SER A 115 -9.32 1.71 -12.11
CA SER A 115 -10.74 1.36 -11.93
C SER A 115 -10.99 0.29 -10.85
N ALA A 116 -9.95 -0.40 -10.40
CA ALA A 116 -10.02 -1.45 -9.37
C ALA A 116 -8.99 -1.23 -8.26
N HIS A 117 -8.62 0.04 -8.00
CA HIS A 117 -7.69 0.38 -6.95
C HIS A 117 -8.31 0.19 -5.57
N ILE A 118 -7.61 -0.52 -4.68
CA ILE A 118 -8.01 -0.75 -3.29
C ILE A 118 -6.92 -0.28 -2.32
N ALA A 119 -7.34 0.08 -1.11
CA ALA A 119 -6.46 0.33 0.02
C ALA A 119 -6.63 -0.77 1.08
N PHE A 120 -5.56 -1.08 1.80
CA PHE A 120 -5.56 -2.02 2.92
C PHE A 120 -5.38 -1.26 4.23
N ILE A 121 -6.28 -1.48 5.19
CA ILE A 121 -6.34 -0.72 6.43
C ILE A 121 -6.12 -1.65 7.62
N LEU A 122 -5.13 -1.33 8.45
CA LEU A 122 -4.97 -1.92 9.76
C LEU A 122 -5.52 -0.95 10.80
N ARG A 123 -6.56 -1.38 11.53
CA ARG A 123 -7.06 -0.61 12.68
C ARG A 123 -6.13 -0.76 13.87
N ASP A 124 -6.22 0.18 14.79
CA ASP A 124 -5.51 0.04 16.06
C ASP A 124 -5.94 -1.25 16.80
N ASP A 125 -4.99 -1.96 17.35
CA ASP A 125 -5.18 -3.17 18.15
C ASP A 125 -4.05 -3.24 19.19
N ALA A 126 -4.04 -2.25 20.08
CA ALA A 126 -2.99 -2.10 21.09
C ALA A 126 -2.86 -3.33 22.02
N GLU A 127 -3.92 -4.11 22.17
CA GLU A 127 -3.87 -5.37 22.95
C GLU A 127 -3.04 -6.44 22.26
N LYS A 128 -3.15 -6.53 20.91
CA LYS A 128 -2.43 -7.55 20.13
C LYS A 128 -1.09 -7.06 19.59
N ASP A 129 -0.96 -5.76 19.33
CA ASP A 129 0.22 -5.18 18.75
C ASP A 129 0.44 -3.70 19.14
N PRO A 130 0.99 -3.45 20.35
CA PRO A 130 1.16 -2.08 20.85
C PRO A 130 2.20 -1.27 20.09
N ASN A 131 2.98 -1.87 19.20
CA ASN A 131 4.04 -1.20 18.47
C ASN A 131 3.65 -0.77 17.06
N LEU A 132 2.47 -1.17 16.58
CA LEU A 132 1.99 -0.80 15.27
C LEU A 132 0.59 -0.20 15.41
N GLY A 133 0.49 1.12 15.35
CA GLY A 133 -0.75 1.88 15.35
C GLY A 133 -1.59 1.66 14.08
N PRO A 134 -2.68 2.39 13.95
CA PRO A 134 -3.49 2.30 12.74
C PRO A 134 -2.68 2.78 11.53
N LEU A 135 -2.82 2.08 10.41
CA LEU A 135 -2.17 2.45 9.16
C LEU A 135 -3.02 2.10 7.95
N VAL A 136 -2.73 2.76 6.83
CA VAL A 136 -3.34 2.47 5.53
C VAL A 136 -2.27 2.39 4.44
N PHE A 137 -2.28 1.29 3.69
CA PHE A 137 -1.54 1.16 2.44
C PHE A 137 -2.46 1.63 1.32
N CYS A 138 -2.26 2.85 0.82
CA CYS A 138 -3.18 3.52 -0.10
C CYS A 138 -2.70 3.49 -1.57
N GLY A 139 -1.57 2.84 -1.85
CA GLY A 139 -0.98 2.82 -3.20
C GLY A 139 -0.86 4.23 -3.77
N ASP A 140 -1.42 4.41 -4.96
CA ASP A 140 -1.39 5.65 -5.72
C ASP A 140 -2.66 6.51 -5.58
N THR A 141 -3.37 6.38 -4.46
CA THR A 141 -4.53 7.25 -4.21
C THR A 141 -4.14 8.55 -3.53
N LEU A 142 -3.39 8.47 -2.42
CA LEU A 142 -3.00 9.62 -1.61
C LEU A 142 -1.48 9.66 -1.44
N PHE A 143 -0.90 10.84 -1.64
CA PHE A 143 0.51 11.15 -1.37
C PHE A 143 0.62 12.36 -0.44
N ALA A 144 1.78 12.58 0.14
CA ALA A 144 2.02 13.82 0.87
C ALA A 144 1.89 15.04 -0.09
N GLY A 145 0.95 15.91 0.23
CA GLY A 145 0.67 17.10 -0.57
C GLY A 145 0.05 16.85 -1.96
N GLY A 146 -0.46 15.65 -2.24
CA GLY A 146 -1.03 15.33 -3.54
C GLY A 146 -1.84 14.05 -3.60
N CYS A 147 -2.28 13.69 -4.79
CA CYS A 147 -3.00 12.45 -5.08
C CYS A 147 -2.58 11.86 -6.42
N GLY A 148 -2.95 10.62 -6.67
CA GLY A 148 -2.63 9.90 -7.89
C GLY A 148 -3.24 10.53 -9.16
N ARG A 149 -2.55 10.30 -10.28
CA ARG A 149 -3.05 10.70 -11.60
C ARG A 149 -4.31 9.89 -11.95
N LEU A 150 -5.24 10.53 -12.63
CA LEU A 150 -6.48 9.89 -13.10
C LEU A 150 -6.23 9.21 -14.44
N PHE A 151 -5.98 7.91 -14.45
CA PHE A 151 -5.87 7.14 -15.69
C PHE A 151 -7.18 6.52 -16.11
N GLU A 152 -7.98 6.01 -15.17
CA GLU A 152 -9.20 5.26 -15.44
C GLU A 152 -10.43 5.84 -14.75
N GLY A 153 -10.28 6.69 -13.75
CA GLY A 153 -11.36 7.34 -13.02
C GLY A 153 -11.52 8.83 -13.33
N SER A 154 -12.50 9.45 -12.69
CA SER A 154 -12.79 10.88 -12.76
C SER A 154 -12.31 11.63 -11.51
N ALA A 155 -12.27 12.98 -11.58
CA ALA A 155 -12.01 13.84 -10.43
C ALA A 155 -13.02 13.60 -9.29
N GLN A 156 -14.27 13.27 -9.63
CA GLN A 156 -15.30 12.96 -8.64
C GLN A 156 -15.01 11.61 -7.94
N ASP A 157 -14.46 10.63 -8.65
CA ASP A 157 -14.06 9.35 -8.06
C ASP A 157 -12.88 9.54 -7.10
N MET A 158 -11.86 10.30 -7.51
CA MET A 158 -10.72 10.63 -6.64
C MET A 158 -11.17 11.42 -5.40
N TYR A 159 -12.05 12.39 -5.57
CA TYR A 159 -12.59 13.13 -4.43
C TYR A 159 -13.28 12.20 -3.42
N ARG A 160 -14.10 11.24 -3.90
CA ARG A 160 -14.74 10.23 -3.04
C ARG A 160 -13.73 9.32 -2.34
N ALA A 161 -12.71 8.87 -3.08
CA ALA A 161 -11.63 8.05 -2.52
C ALA A 161 -10.87 8.80 -1.41
N LEU A 162 -10.49 10.05 -1.65
CA LEU A 162 -9.82 10.89 -0.66
C LEU A 162 -10.69 11.17 0.57
N GLN A 163 -12.00 11.41 0.39
CA GLN A 163 -12.92 11.57 1.52
C GLN A 163 -13.04 10.29 2.37
N ARG A 164 -12.99 9.11 1.76
CA ARG A 164 -12.96 7.84 2.50
C ARG A 164 -11.68 7.69 3.32
N LEU A 165 -10.53 8.05 2.75
CA LEU A 165 -9.26 8.04 3.48
C LEU A 165 -9.22 9.07 4.61
N ALA A 166 -9.74 10.29 4.35
CA ALA A 166 -9.82 11.37 5.34
C ALA A 166 -10.78 11.05 6.51
N ALA A 167 -11.67 10.07 6.36
CA ALA A 167 -12.54 9.60 7.45
C ALA A 167 -11.87 8.57 8.38
N LEU A 168 -10.63 8.16 8.09
CA LEU A 168 -9.84 7.34 9.01
C LEU A 168 -9.42 8.16 10.24
N PRO A 169 -9.09 7.51 11.38
CA PRO A 169 -8.58 8.21 12.56
C PRO A 169 -7.37 9.10 12.22
N ASP A 170 -7.26 10.27 12.86
CA ASP A 170 -6.21 11.27 12.57
C ASP A 170 -4.79 10.72 12.80
N GLU A 171 -4.63 9.75 13.71
CA GLU A 171 -3.38 9.07 13.99
C GLU A 171 -3.01 7.98 12.97
N THR A 172 -3.82 7.76 11.93
CA THR A 172 -3.55 6.72 10.93
C THR A 172 -2.32 7.06 10.11
N LEU A 173 -1.31 6.18 10.16
CA LEU A 173 -0.11 6.31 9.33
C LEU A 173 -0.45 6.02 7.86
N VAL A 174 -0.20 6.98 6.98
CA VAL A 174 -0.41 6.83 5.54
C VAL A 174 0.85 6.26 4.90
N CYS A 175 0.73 5.04 4.38
CA CYS A 175 1.79 4.32 3.68
C CYS A 175 1.54 4.38 2.17
N CYS A 176 1.89 5.51 1.56
CA CYS A 176 1.78 5.70 0.11
C CYS A 176 2.92 4.98 -0.65
N ALA A 177 2.72 4.73 -1.94
CA ALA A 177 3.64 3.93 -2.73
C ALA A 177 4.76 4.73 -3.40
N HIS A 178 4.69 6.07 -3.39
CA HIS A 178 5.70 6.94 -3.99
C HIS A 178 6.11 8.08 -3.07
N GLU A 179 7.38 8.49 -3.18
CA GLU A 179 7.93 9.66 -2.47
C GLU A 179 7.89 10.89 -3.39
N TYR A 180 6.78 11.61 -3.34
CA TYR A 180 6.56 12.84 -4.12
C TYR A 180 6.49 14.11 -3.27
N THR A 181 6.78 14.02 -1.97
CA THR A 181 6.53 15.09 -0.98
C THR A 181 7.11 16.42 -1.42
N GLU A 182 8.42 16.47 -1.75
CA GLU A 182 9.06 17.74 -2.13
C GLU A 182 8.45 18.34 -3.40
N ALA A 183 8.25 17.52 -4.43
CA ALA A 183 7.68 17.98 -5.70
C ALA A 183 6.24 18.48 -5.54
N ASN A 184 5.42 17.75 -4.79
CA ASN A 184 4.03 18.11 -4.53
C ASN A 184 3.92 19.40 -3.70
N LEU A 185 4.70 19.53 -2.62
CA LEU A 185 4.68 20.72 -1.77
C LEU A 185 5.23 21.96 -2.50
N ARG A 186 6.26 21.80 -3.31
CA ARG A 186 6.76 22.89 -4.17
C ARG A 186 5.66 23.40 -5.09
N TRP A 187 4.98 22.51 -5.80
CA TRP A 187 3.87 22.86 -6.67
C TRP A 187 2.71 23.50 -5.88
N ALA A 188 2.34 22.93 -4.74
CA ALA A 188 1.24 23.45 -3.91
C ALA A 188 1.55 24.88 -3.41
N THR A 189 2.77 25.15 -2.98
CA THR A 189 3.22 26.48 -2.55
C THR A 189 3.18 27.50 -3.71
N GLU A 190 3.55 27.09 -4.93
CA GLU A 190 3.43 27.96 -6.11
C GLU A 190 1.98 28.30 -6.44
N GLN A 191 1.04 27.35 -6.29
CA GLN A 191 -0.39 27.59 -6.54
C GLN A 191 -1.06 28.39 -5.42
N ARG A 192 -0.60 28.25 -4.18
CA ARG A 192 -1.19 28.86 -2.97
C ARG A 192 -0.10 29.49 -2.07
N PRO A 193 0.58 30.55 -2.55
CA PRO A 193 1.78 31.11 -1.88
C PRO A 193 1.51 31.74 -0.51
N ASN A 194 0.26 31.99 -0.15
CA ASN A 194 -0.13 32.59 1.13
C ASN A 194 -0.86 31.62 2.05
N ASP A 195 -0.84 30.33 1.74
CA ASP A 195 -1.50 29.31 2.53
C ASP A 195 -0.57 28.82 3.64
N VAL A 196 -0.88 29.21 4.87
CA VAL A 196 -0.08 28.87 6.06
C VAL A 196 -0.10 27.37 6.44
N GLU A 197 -1.02 26.61 5.88
CA GLU A 197 -1.08 25.16 6.10
C GLU A 197 -0.14 24.38 5.17
N ILE A 198 0.36 25.02 4.11
CA ILE A 198 1.28 24.42 3.13
C ILE A 198 2.75 24.78 3.45
N THR A 199 2.98 25.89 4.15
CA THR A 199 4.31 26.41 4.51
C THR A 199 4.69 26.06 5.94
#